data_05796410f1ce5d9e7a4a8e173beb6806
#
_entry.id   05796410f1ce5d9e7a4a8e173beb6806
#
_cell.length_a   1.000
_cell.length_b   1.000
_cell.length_c   1.000
_cell.angle_alpha   90.00
_cell.angle_beta   90.00
_cell.angle_gamma   90.00
#
_symmetry.space_group_name_H-M   'P 1'
#
loop_
_entity.id
_entity.type
_entity.pdbx_description
1 polymer ?
#
loop_
_entity_poly.entity_id
_entity_poly.type
_entity_poly.pdbx_seq_one_letter_code
_entity_poly.pdbx_strand_id
1 'polypeptide(L)'
;MSLNVVILAAGKGTRMRSSLPKVLHPVANKPMVSHVIDTARQVGAEQLHLVYGHGAELLKERIQASDLNWVLQAQQLGTGHAVAQAIPFWNDEDDVLVLYGDTPLIQPETLQRLLAAKADDGMALLTVVLDNPTGYGRIVRSNGQVVGIVEQKDANAEQLAIREVNTGVLVANGGQLRSWLSRLDNKNAQGEFYLTDVIAMAHADNCPIAAVHPDSAMEVEGANNRVQLAQLERSYQQMQAEKLMIAGATLIDPARFDLRGSLEIGEEVVIDVNVIIEGKVVLGNHVRIGAGSVLKDCVIGDHTEVKPYSVIEGAQIADQCSVGPFTRLRPGAVLEQDAHVGNFVEMKKARLGVGSKCGHLTYLGDAEVGAKVNIGAGTITCNYDGVNKFQTIIEDDVFVGSDTQLVAPVRIGKGATLGAGSTITKDVAENELVITRVPQRHIKNWARPVKKK
;
A
#
# COMPACT_ATOMS: atom_id res chain seq x y z
N MET A 1 11.98 24.35 -21.40
CA MET A 1 11.30 23.14 -21.86
C MET A 1 10.61 22.53 -20.65
N SER A 2 9.29 22.40 -20.73
CA SER A 2 8.46 21.82 -19.68
C SER A 2 8.30 20.33 -19.95
N LEU A 3 8.28 19.49 -18.90
CA LEU A 3 7.98 18.07 -19.05
C LEU A 3 6.47 17.83 -18.90
N ASN A 4 5.84 17.48 -20.01
CA ASN A 4 4.44 17.05 -20.05
C ASN A 4 4.39 15.52 -20.05
N VAL A 5 3.61 14.92 -19.16
CA VAL A 5 3.44 13.46 -19.10
C VAL A 5 2.03 13.07 -19.48
N VAL A 6 1.88 12.23 -20.50
CA VAL A 6 0.61 11.70 -20.98
C VAL A 6 0.47 10.25 -20.53
N ILE A 7 -0.49 9.99 -19.64
CA ILE A 7 -0.73 8.66 -19.08
C ILE A 7 -1.97 8.04 -19.76
N LEU A 8 -1.77 6.93 -20.47
CA LEU A 8 -2.84 6.25 -21.19
C LEU A 8 -3.63 5.30 -20.26
N ALA A 9 -4.89 5.61 -20.01
CA ALA A 9 -5.79 4.87 -19.13
C ALA A 9 -7.17 4.56 -19.75
N ALA A 10 -7.30 4.68 -21.08
CA ALA A 10 -8.60 4.55 -21.79
C ALA A 10 -8.97 3.09 -22.17
N GLY A 11 -8.15 2.11 -21.90
CA GLY A 11 -8.35 0.72 -22.28
C GLY A 11 -9.54 0.05 -21.57
N LYS A 12 -10.37 -0.71 -22.31
CA LYS A 12 -11.57 -1.39 -21.79
C LYS A 12 -11.32 -2.49 -20.77
N GLY A 13 -10.13 -3.12 -20.77
CA GLY A 13 -9.74 -4.13 -19.80
C GLY A 13 -10.66 -5.37 -19.72
N THR A 14 -11.30 -5.78 -20.79
CA THR A 14 -12.31 -6.85 -20.82
C THR A 14 -11.83 -8.19 -20.27
N ARG A 15 -10.53 -8.50 -20.42
CA ARG A 15 -9.87 -9.70 -19.90
C ARG A 15 -9.79 -9.74 -18.37
N MET A 16 -9.97 -8.60 -17.68
CA MET A 16 -10.03 -8.54 -16.21
C MET A 16 -11.32 -9.12 -15.63
N ARG A 17 -12.36 -9.29 -16.45
CA ARG A 17 -13.71 -9.76 -16.05
C ARG A 17 -14.24 -9.01 -14.82
N SER A 18 -14.20 -7.69 -14.88
CA SER A 18 -14.52 -6.79 -13.78
C SER A 18 -15.28 -5.57 -14.29
N SER A 19 -16.20 -5.03 -13.48
CA SER A 19 -16.80 -3.72 -13.69
C SER A 19 -15.85 -2.57 -13.36
N LEU A 20 -14.78 -2.87 -12.59
CA LEU A 20 -13.75 -1.89 -12.26
C LEU A 20 -12.87 -1.66 -13.49
N PRO A 21 -12.62 -0.41 -13.91
CA PRO A 21 -11.64 -0.09 -14.93
C PRO A 21 -10.29 -0.74 -14.65
N LYS A 22 -9.64 -1.26 -15.68
CA LYS A 22 -8.38 -2.01 -15.57
C LYS A 22 -7.35 -1.31 -14.68
N VAL A 23 -7.11 -0.04 -14.91
CA VAL A 23 -6.09 0.77 -14.24
C VAL A 23 -6.40 1.09 -12.77
N LEU A 24 -7.64 0.85 -12.32
CA LEU A 24 -8.06 1.00 -10.93
C LEU A 24 -7.85 -0.25 -10.08
N HIS A 25 -7.50 -1.40 -10.70
CA HIS A 25 -7.15 -2.57 -9.90
C HIS A 25 -5.90 -2.28 -9.06
N PRO A 26 -5.94 -2.64 -7.75
CA PRO A 26 -4.86 -2.29 -6.86
C PRO A 26 -3.65 -3.22 -7.00
N VAL A 27 -2.48 -2.63 -6.83
CA VAL A 27 -1.23 -3.26 -6.41
C VAL A 27 -0.85 -2.62 -5.08
N ALA A 28 -0.58 -3.40 -4.06
CA ALA A 28 -0.32 -2.92 -2.70
C ALA A 28 -1.40 -1.96 -2.14
N ASN A 29 -2.68 -2.30 -2.35
CA ASN A 29 -3.86 -1.48 -1.99
C ASN A 29 -3.99 -0.12 -2.70
N LYS A 30 -3.12 0.19 -3.68
CA LYS A 30 -3.12 1.43 -4.43
C LYS A 30 -3.43 1.16 -5.92
N PRO A 31 -4.34 1.90 -6.57
CA PRO A 31 -4.64 1.73 -8.00
C PRO A 31 -3.37 1.73 -8.86
N MET A 32 -3.28 0.84 -9.85
CA MET A 32 -2.12 0.77 -10.74
C MET A 32 -1.76 2.14 -11.34
N VAL A 33 -2.74 2.88 -11.84
CA VAL A 33 -2.50 4.21 -12.41
C VAL A 33 -1.96 5.22 -11.40
N SER A 34 -2.29 5.07 -10.11
CA SER A 34 -1.76 5.95 -9.07
C SER A 34 -0.26 5.76 -8.82
N HIS A 35 0.25 4.53 -9.01
CA HIS A 35 1.69 4.30 -9.00
C HIS A 35 2.38 5.04 -10.14
N VAL A 36 1.82 4.95 -11.36
CA VAL A 36 2.37 5.64 -12.55
C VAL A 36 2.33 7.16 -12.38
N ILE A 37 1.23 7.71 -11.85
CA ILE A 37 1.12 9.14 -11.55
C ILE A 37 2.20 9.59 -10.57
N ASP A 38 2.44 8.82 -9.50
CA ASP A 38 3.46 9.19 -8.52
C ASP A 38 4.87 9.09 -9.10
N THR A 39 5.16 8.10 -9.95
CA THR A 39 6.42 8.00 -10.67
C THR A 39 6.61 9.19 -11.62
N ALA A 40 5.55 9.59 -12.34
CA ALA A 40 5.60 10.77 -13.21
C ALA A 40 5.90 12.06 -12.44
N ARG A 41 5.34 12.23 -11.23
CA ARG A 41 5.68 13.37 -10.34
C ARG A 41 7.13 13.34 -9.89
N GLN A 42 7.66 12.16 -9.56
CA GLN A 42 9.05 12.00 -9.10
C GLN A 42 10.09 12.33 -10.17
N VAL A 43 9.76 12.17 -11.45
CA VAL A 43 10.65 12.56 -12.55
C VAL A 43 10.53 14.03 -12.96
N GLY A 44 9.73 14.81 -12.22
CA GLY A 44 9.62 16.26 -12.43
C GLY A 44 8.60 16.67 -13.48
N ALA A 45 7.53 15.89 -13.68
CA ALA A 45 6.43 16.30 -14.56
C ALA A 45 5.83 17.63 -14.10
N GLU A 46 5.85 18.64 -14.99
CA GLU A 46 5.20 19.93 -14.74
C GLU A 46 3.71 19.89 -15.04
N GLN A 47 3.31 19.07 -16.02
CA GLN A 47 1.93 18.84 -16.38
C GLN A 47 1.64 17.33 -16.53
N LEU A 48 0.54 16.89 -15.94
CA LEU A 48 0.08 15.50 -16.00
C LEU A 48 -1.25 15.41 -16.74
N HIS A 49 -1.29 14.63 -17.81
CA HIS A 49 -2.48 14.45 -18.66
C HIS A 49 -2.92 12.99 -18.57
N LEU A 50 -4.04 12.73 -17.91
CA LEU A 50 -4.60 11.38 -17.81
C LEU A 50 -5.65 11.18 -18.90
N VAL A 51 -5.30 10.38 -19.92
CA VAL A 51 -6.19 10.05 -21.02
C VAL A 51 -7.09 8.88 -20.61
N TYR A 52 -8.38 9.14 -20.52
CA TYR A 52 -9.39 8.17 -20.08
C TYR A 52 -10.49 7.96 -21.13
N GLY A 53 -11.17 6.79 -21.06
CA GLY A 53 -12.30 6.43 -21.92
C GLY A 53 -13.63 6.38 -21.15
N HIS A 54 -14.52 5.51 -21.56
CA HIS A 54 -15.78 5.27 -20.87
C HIS A 54 -15.55 4.71 -19.44
N GLY A 55 -16.43 5.07 -18.49
CA GLY A 55 -16.27 4.74 -17.07
C GLY A 55 -15.47 5.78 -16.25
N ALA A 56 -15.34 6.96 -16.80
CA ALA A 56 -14.61 8.10 -16.26
C ALA A 56 -14.98 8.53 -14.84
N GLU A 57 -16.25 8.44 -14.48
CA GLU A 57 -16.76 8.90 -13.18
C GLU A 57 -16.09 8.17 -12.03
N LEU A 58 -16.01 6.85 -12.12
CA LEU A 58 -15.34 6.04 -11.10
C LEU A 58 -13.84 6.30 -11.03
N LEU A 59 -13.19 6.58 -12.18
CA LEU A 59 -11.79 6.94 -12.22
C LEU A 59 -11.55 8.27 -11.49
N LYS A 60 -12.34 9.29 -11.77
CA LYS A 60 -12.27 10.62 -11.13
C LYS A 60 -12.62 10.57 -9.65
N GLU A 61 -13.57 9.73 -9.25
CA GLU A 61 -13.93 9.54 -7.85
C GLU A 61 -12.80 8.90 -7.04
N ARG A 62 -12.11 7.90 -7.63
CA ARG A 62 -11.04 7.14 -6.95
C ARG A 62 -9.69 7.82 -6.98
N ILE A 63 -9.42 8.64 -7.99
CA ILE A 63 -8.15 9.36 -8.13
C ILE A 63 -8.41 10.83 -7.86
N GLN A 64 -8.32 11.19 -6.58
CA GLN A 64 -8.46 12.56 -6.12
C GLN A 64 -7.11 13.28 -6.23
N ALA A 65 -6.80 13.79 -7.44
CA ALA A 65 -5.59 14.56 -7.70
C ALA A 65 -5.95 15.85 -8.44
N SER A 66 -5.66 16.98 -7.82
CA SER A 66 -5.98 18.32 -8.34
C SER A 66 -5.02 18.81 -9.42
N ASP A 67 -3.89 18.13 -9.57
CA ASP A 67 -2.81 18.43 -10.53
C ASP A 67 -2.94 17.65 -11.85
N LEU A 68 -4.04 16.92 -12.05
CA LEU A 68 -4.28 16.15 -13.27
C LEU A 68 -5.17 16.90 -14.25
N ASN A 69 -4.71 16.99 -15.49
CA ASN A 69 -5.55 17.34 -16.64
C ASN A 69 -6.24 16.07 -17.14
N TRP A 70 -7.55 16.06 -17.04
CA TRP A 70 -8.38 14.93 -17.47
C TRP A 70 -8.71 15.04 -18.96
N VAL A 71 -8.19 14.11 -19.78
CA VAL A 71 -8.31 14.12 -21.24
C VAL A 71 -9.22 12.99 -21.70
N LEU A 72 -10.37 13.34 -22.27
CA LEU A 72 -11.35 12.35 -22.73
C LEU A 72 -11.00 11.79 -24.11
N GLN A 73 -10.80 10.48 -24.22
CA GLN A 73 -10.83 9.75 -25.47
C GLN A 73 -12.24 9.18 -25.70
N ALA A 74 -13.10 9.95 -26.34
CA ALA A 74 -14.51 9.57 -26.55
C ALA A 74 -14.68 8.31 -27.40
N GLN A 75 -13.83 8.12 -28.41
CA GLN A 75 -13.78 6.94 -29.26
C GLN A 75 -12.41 6.28 -29.11
N GLN A 76 -12.39 5.00 -28.80
CA GLN A 76 -11.14 4.24 -28.57
C GLN A 76 -10.62 3.72 -29.92
N LEU A 77 -9.94 4.60 -30.67
CA LEU A 77 -9.45 4.32 -32.02
C LEU A 77 -7.96 3.98 -32.07
N GLY A 78 -7.36 3.60 -30.93
CA GLY A 78 -5.96 3.21 -30.83
C GLY A 78 -5.14 4.13 -29.91
N THR A 79 -3.87 3.74 -29.67
CA THR A 79 -2.95 4.42 -28.74
C THR A 79 -2.46 5.77 -29.28
N GLY A 80 -2.20 5.88 -30.58
CA GLY A 80 -1.87 7.16 -31.22
C GLY A 80 -3.01 8.15 -31.14
N HIS A 81 -4.26 7.71 -31.37
CA HIS A 81 -5.43 8.53 -31.18
C HIS A 81 -5.59 8.99 -29.72
N ALA A 82 -5.24 8.13 -28.74
CA ALA A 82 -5.30 8.49 -27.33
C ALA A 82 -4.32 9.63 -26.98
N VAL A 83 -3.07 9.53 -27.41
CA VAL A 83 -2.05 10.59 -27.21
C VAL A 83 -2.46 11.88 -27.91
N ALA A 84 -3.03 11.79 -29.11
CA ALA A 84 -3.49 12.95 -29.87
C ALA A 84 -4.56 13.78 -29.16
N GLN A 85 -5.37 13.19 -28.26
CA GLN A 85 -6.34 13.95 -27.47
C GLN A 85 -5.66 14.93 -26.49
N ALA A 86 -4.43 14.67 -26.10
CA ALA A 86 -3.69 15.53 -25.19
C ALA A 86 -2.91 16.66 -25.89
N ILE A 87 -2.85 16.70 -27.23
CA ILE A 87 -2.14 17.73 -28.01
C ILE A 87 -2.45 19.17 -27.57
N PRO A 88 -3.68 19.56 -27.20
CA PRO A 88 -3.99 20.94 -26.81
C PRO A 88 -3.31 21.40 -25.50
N PHE A 89 -2.69 20.49 -24.76
CA PHE A 89 -2.17 20.76 -23.43
C PHE A 89 -0.65 20.96 -23.35
N TRP A 90 0.09 20.76 -24.46
CA TRP A 90 1.54 21.04 -24.51
C TRP A 90 1.92 21.95 -25.66
N ASN A 91 3.06 22.61 -25.53
CA ASN A 91 3.65 23.47 -26.55
C ASN A 91 4.67 22.72 -27.41
N ASP A 92 5.05 23.29 -28.54
CA ASP A 92 5.97 22.63 -29.47
C ASP A 92 7.39 22.48 -28.90
N GLU A 93 7.80 23.35 -27.96
CA GLU A 93 9.12 23.31 -27.32
C GLU A 93 9.16 22.39 -26.07
N ASP A 94 8.03 21.83 -25.64
CA ASP A 94 7.96 20.97 -24.48
C ASP A 94 8.42 19.53 -24.82
N ASP A 95 8.89 18.81 -23.81
CA ASP A 95 9.07 17.37 -23.89
C ASP A 95 7.79 16.64 -23.47
N VAL A 96 7.39 15.65 -24.25
CA VAL A 96 6.19 14.84 -24.00
C VAL A 96 6.62 13.41 -23.74
N LEU A 97 6.44 12.96 -22.49
CA LEU A 97 6.63 11.58 -22.05
C LEU A 97 5.30 10.83 -22.05
N VAL A 98 5.23 9.73 -22.75
CA VAL A 98 4.03 8.85 -22.80
C VAL A 98 4.23 7.64 -21.91
N LEU A 99 3.29 7.43 -20.97
CA LEU A 99 3.25 6.31 -20.03
C LEU A 99 1.93 5.53 -20.15
N TYR A 100 1.93 4.31 -19.66
CA TYR A 100 0.74 3.47 -19.59
C TYR A 100 0.26 3.32 -18.15
N GLY A 101 -1.00 3.60 -17.89
CA GLY A 101 -1.58 3.58 -16.53
C GLY A 101 -1.72 2.19 -15.90
N ASP A 102 -1.37 1.14 -16.62
CA ASP A 102 -1.40 -0.25 -16.15
C ASP A 102 -0.01 -0.87 -15.95
N THR A 103 1.07 -0.05 -16.02
CA THR A 103 2.46 -0.46 -15.74
C THR A 103 2.94 0.11 -14.38
N PRO A 104 2.41 -0.39 -13.24
CA PRO A 104 2.58 0.24 -11.93
C PRO A 104 4.00 0.15 -11.36
N LEU A 105 4.87 -0.68 -11.95
CA LEU A 105 6.21 -0.95 -11.43
C LEU A 105 7.30 -0.11 -12.09
N ILE A 106 6.95 0.77 -13.05
CA ILE A 106 7.91 1.66 -13.71
C ILE A 106 8.66 2.52 -12.68
N GLN A 107 10.00 2.50 -12.75
CA GLN A 107 10.84 3.18 -11.77
C GLN A 107 11.23 4.59 -12.24
N PRO A 108 11.33 5.56 -11.31
CA PRO A 108 11.78 6.91 -11.63
C PRO A 108 13.16 6.94 -12.28
N GLU A 109 14.10 6.11 -11.82
CA GLU A 109 15.48 6.04 -12.32
C GLU A 109 15.50 5.60 -13.79
N THR A 110 14.66 4.67 -14.17
CA THR A 110 14.51 4.23 -15.56
C THR A 110 13.97 5.35 -16.45
N LEU A 111 12.97 6.09 -15.99
CA LEU A 111 12.44 7.24 -16.72
C LEU A 111 13.44 8.40 -16.79
N GLN A 112 14.23 8.65 -15.75
CA GLN A 112 15.31 9.64 -15.77
C GLN A 112 16.38 9.30 -16.81
N ARG A 113 16.79 8.01 -16.90
CA ARG A 113 17.70 7.55 -17.97
C ARG A 113 17.09 7.73 -19.37
N LEU A 114 15.79 7.46 -19.52
CA LEU A 114 15.08 7.67 -20.77
C LEU A 114 15.08 9.13 -21.19
N LEU A 115 14.74 10.04 -20.27
CA LEU A 115 14.75 11.48 -20.50
C LEU A 115 16.14 11.98 -20.86
N ALA A 116 17.16 11.52 -20.15
CA ALA A 116 18.56 11.90 -20.40
C ALA A 116 19.12 11.36 -21.74
N ALA A 117 18.58 10.27 -22.25
CA ALA A 117 19.00 9.67 -23.53
C ALA A 117 18.42 10.39 -24.75
N LYS A 118 17.34 11.17 -24.57
CA LYS A 118 16.76 11.97 -25.65
C LYS A 118 17.69 13.11 -26.05
N ALA A 119 18.12 13.16 -27.32
CA ALA A 119 18.79 14.33 -27.86
C ALA A 119 17.81 15.53 -27.95
N ASP A 120 18.32 16.75 -28.05
CA ASP A 120 17.47 17.97 -28.08
C ASP A 120 16.37 17.86 -29.14
N ASP A 121 16.72 17.52 -30.38
CA ASP A 121 15.80 17.29 -31.50
C ASP A 121 15.52 15.80 -31.74
N GLY A 122 15.57 14.98 -30.70
CA GLY A 122 15.43 13.53 -30.78
C GLY A 122 14.23 12.97 -30.05
N MET A 123 14.11 11.64 -30.12
CA MET A 123 13.22 10.88 -29.26
C MET A 123 13.97 9.76 -28.56
N ALA A 124 13.39 9.27 -27.46
CA ALA A 124 13.89 8.07 -26.81
C ALA A 124 12.74 7.09 -26.53
N LEU A 125 13.04 5.80 -26.67
CA LEU A 125 12.12 4.68 -26.45
C LEU A 125 12.60 3.84 -25.30
N LEU A 126 11.68 3.38 -24.46
CA LEU A 126 11.94 2.32 -23.54
C LEU A 126 11.63 0.98 -24.22
N THR A 127 12.65 0.13 -24.40
CA THR A 127 12.55 -1.18 -25.03
C THR A 127 13.01 -2.25 -24.05
N VAL A 128 12.59 -3.49 -24.24
CA VAL A 128 13.00 -4.62 -23.37
C VAL A 128 13.20 -5.87 -24.21
N VAL A 129 14.18 -6.70 -23.82
CA VAL A 129 14.41 -8.02 -24.44
C VAL A 129 13.69 -9.08 -23.62
N LEU A 130 12.75 -9.80 -24.26
CA LEU A 130 11.94 -10.84 -23.60
C LEU A 130 12.28 -12.21 -24.18
N ASP A 131 12.24 -13.25 -23.32
CA ASP A 131 12.32 -14.64 -23.76
C ASP A 131 11.10 -15.05 -24.58
N ASN A 132 9.93 -14.58 -24.21
CA ASN A 132 8.70 -14.75 -24.94
C ASN A 132 8.08 -13.38 -25.31
N PRO A 133 8.35 -12.87 -26.52
CA PRO A 133 7.90 -11.55 -26.97
C PRO A 133 6.44 -11.55 -27.49
N THR A 134 5.70 -12.64 -27.33
CA THR A 134 4.33 -12.79 -27.88
C THR A 134 3.40 -11.70 -27.37
N GLY A 135 2.73 -11.02 -28.29
CA GLY A 135 1.75 -9.97 -27.99
C GLY A 135 2.31 -8.56 -27.97
N TYR A 136 3.60 -8.38 -28.11
CA TYR A 136 4.26 -7.06 -28.13
C TYR A 136 4.64 -6.64 -29.57
N GLY A 137 4.78 -5.34 -29.82
CA GLY A 137 5.40 -4.79 -31.00
C GLY A 137 6.92 -5.06 -31.01
N ARG A 138 7.46 -5.44 -32.17
CA ARG A 138 8.89 -5.76 -32.34
C ARG A 138 9.68 -4.54 -32.76
N ILE A 139 10.83 -4.30 -32.11
CA ILE A 139 11.75 -3.24 -32.49
C ILE A 139 12.53 -3.67 -33.73
N VAL A 140 12.32 -2.96 -34.83
CA VAL A 140 13.05 -3.22 -36.09
C VAL A 140 14.27 -2.32 -36.11
N ARG A 141 15.46 -2.95 -36.35
CA ARG A 141 16.72 -2.21 -36.44
C ARG A 141 17.35 -2.37 -37.83
N SER A 142 17.99 -1.31 -38.30
CA SER A 142 18.87 -1.33 -39.48
C SER A 142 20.22 -0.69 -39.10
N ASN A 143 21.31 -1.38 -39.32
CA ASN A 143 22.65 -0.95 -38.93
C ASN A 143 22.76 -0.53 -37.45
N GLY A 144 22.04 -1.21 -36.54
CA GLY A 144 22.00 -0.92 -35.12
C GLY A 144 21.03 0.18 -34.72
N GLN A 145 20.54 0.97 -35.64
CA GLN A 145 19.56 2.06 -35.36
C GLN A 145 18.13 1.51 -35.38
N VAL A 146 17.28 2.05 -34.50
CA VAL A 146 15.83 1.77 -34.52
C VAL A 146 15.23 2.46 -35.75
N VAL A 147 14.56 1.70 -36.60
CA VAL A 147 13.96 2.20 -37.84
C VAL A 147 12.42 2.10 -37.83
N GLY A 148 11.86 1.37 -36.88
CA GLY A 148 10.42 1.22 -36.75
C GLY A 148 10.04 0.17 -35.71
N ILE A 149 8.73 0.07 -35.47
CA ILE A 149 8.11 -0.97 -34.65
C ILE A 149 7.05 -1.65 -35.50
N VAL A 150 7.01 -3.00 -35.46
CA VAL A 150 5.98 -3.79 -36.12
C VAL A 150 5.14 -4.52 -35.09
N GLU A 151 3.85 -4.27 -35.09
CA GLU A 151 2.92 -4.92 -34.17
C GLU A 151 2.82 -6.43 -34.44
N GLN A 152 2.57 -7.23 -33.40
CA GLN A 152 2.48 -8.69 -33.47
C GLN A 152 1.61 -9.21 -34.60
N LYS A 153 0.49 -8.55 -34.91
CA LYS A 153 -0.48 -8.99 -35.93
C LYS A 153 -0.08 -8.63 -37.35
N ASP A 154 0.83 -7.67 -37.51
CA ASP A 154 1.33 -7.19 -38.79
C ASP A 154 2.73 -7.73 -39.13
N ALA A 155 3.37 -8.45 -38.19
CA ALA A 155 4.73 -8.93 -38.27
C ALA A 155 4.84 -10.19 -39.15
N ASN A 156 5.84 -10.23 -40.01
CA ASN A 156 6.24 -11.44 -40.74
C ASN A 156 7.03 -12.42 -39.85
N ALA A 157 7.40 -13.60 -40.39
CA ALA A 157 8.07 -14.66 -39.63
C ALA A 157 9.45 -14.21 -39.05
N GLU A 158 10.23 -13.43 -39.82
CA GLU A 158 11.53 -12.92 -39.38
C GLU A 158 11.36 -11.89 -38.25
N GLN A 159 10.39 -11.00 -38.40
CA GLN A 159 10.05 -9.98 -37.37
C GLN A 159 9.53 -10.62 -36.10
N LEU A 160 8.71 -11.68 -36.18
CA LEU A 160 8.24 -12.42 -35.02
C LEU A 160 9.38 -13.06 -34.19
N ALA A 161 10.52 -13.36 -34.78
CA ALA A 161 11.69 -13.89 -34.10
C ALA A 161 12.48 -12.83 -33.30
N ILE A 162 12.21 -11.54 -33.51
CA ILE A 162 12.85 -10.45 -32.75
C ILE A 162 12.39 -10.52 -31.31
N ARG A 163 13.35 -10.51 -30.36
CA ARG A 163 13.09 -10.56 -28.92
C ARG A 163 13.04 -9.19 -28.26
N GLU A 164 13.61 -8.17 -28.92
CA GLU A 164 13.50 -6.78 -28.45
C GLU A 164 12.12 -6.23 -28.79
N VAL A 165 11.40 -5.80 -27.76
CA VAL A 165 10.00 -5.37 -27.89
C VAL A 165 9.81 -3.95 -27.40
N ASN A 166 8.76 -3.32 -27.92
CA ASN A 166 8.29 -2.02 -27.49
C ASN A 166 7.52 -2.12 -26.18
N THR A 167 7.83 -1.25 -25.22
CA THR A 167 7.07 -1.12 -23.97
C THR A 167 5.90 -0.13 -24.07
N GLY A 168 5.90 0.69 -25.14
CA GLY A 168 4.98 1.80 -25.34
C GLY A 168 5.44 3.12 -24.70
N VAL A 169 6.40 3.07 -23.79
CA VAL A 169 6.95 4.27 -23.16
C VAL A 169 7.93 4.98 -24.09
N LEU A 170 7.67 6.26 -24.35
CA LEU A 170 8.54 7.09 -25.20
C LEU A 170 8.55 8.53 -24.71
N VAL A 171 9.59 9.26 -25.06
CA VAL A 171 9.67 10.71 -24.90
C VAL A 171 10.11 11.35 -26.24
N ALA A 172 9.47 12.44 -26.61
CA ALA A 172 9.78 13.20 -27.80
C ALA A 172 9.48 14.69 -27.61
N ASN A 173 10.04 15.54 -28.48
CA ASN A 173 9.65 16.95 -28.54
C ASN A 173 8.18 17.11 -28.96
N GLY A 174 7.45 18.02 -28.31
CA GLY A 174 6.01 18.22 -28.49
C GLY A 174 5.59 18.59 -29.90
N GLY A 175 6.36 19.45 -30.59
CA GLY A 175 6.11 19.84 -31.98
C GLY A 175 6.30 18.70 -32.96
N GLN A 176 7.37 17.94 -32.79
CA GLN A 176 7.64 16.75 -33.64
C GLN A 176 6.58 15.68 -33.41
N LEU A 177 6.25 15.37 -32.14
CA LEU A 177 5.21 14.37 -31.80
C LEU A 177 3.85 14.78 -32.38
N ARG A 178 3.47 16.05 -32.27
CA ARG A 178 2.25 16.59 -32.88
C ARG A 178 2.25 16.38 -34.39
N SER A 179 3.36 16.65 -35.07
CA SER A 179 3.49 16.46 -36.53
C SER A 179 3.30 14.98 -36.90
N TRP A 180 3.94 14.04 -36.19
CA TRP A 180 3.79 12.62 -36.48
C TRP A 180 2.37 12.11 -36.19
N LEU A 181 1.78 12.49 -35.03
CA LEU A 181 0.41 12.11 -34.68
C LEU A 181 -0.62 12.55 -35.72
N SER A 182 -0.41 13.73 -36.37
CA SER A 182 -1.30 14.23 -37.44
C SER A 182 -1.23 13.43 -38.73
N ARG A 183 -0.14 12.65 -38.95
CA ARG A 183 0.08 11.82 -40.14
C ARG A 183 -0.32 10.35 -39.93
N LEU A 184 -0.72 9.96 -38.72
CA LEU A 184 -1.15 8.58 -38.44
C LEU A 184 -2.36 8.19 -39.30
N ASP A 185 -2.36 6.95 -39.77
CA ASP A 185 -3.52 6.34 -40.41
C ASP A 185 -3.91 5.03 -39.67
N ASN A 186 -5.00 4.40 -40.09
CA ASN A 186 -5.50 3.17 -39.50
C ASN A 186 -5.48 1.98 -40.48
N LYS A 187 -4.61 2.02 -41.49
CA LYS A 187 -4.47 0.96 -42.50
C LYS A 187 -3.60 -0.20 -42.01
N ASN A 188 -4.04 -0.85 -40.94
CA ASN A 188 -3.34 -1.97 -40.30
C ASN A 188 -4.33 -3.08 -39.92
N ALA A 189 -3.84 -4.21 -39.41
CA ALA A 189 -4.63 -5.39 -39.08
C ALA A 189 -5.75 -5.15 -38.05
N GLN A 190 -5.66 -4.08 -37.26
CA GLN A 190 -6.65 -3.76 -36.22
C GLN A 190 -7.58 -2.58 -36.61
N GLY A 191 -7.25 -1.82 -37.65
CA GLY A 191 -7.97 -0.62 -38.02
C GLY A 191 -7.82 0.53 -37.00
N GLU A 192 -6.72 0.56 -36.25
CA GLU A 192 -6.44 1.49 -35.17
C GLU A 192 -5.30 2.46 -35.52
N PHE A 193 -5.28 3.64 -34.94
CA PHE A 193 -4.16 4.58 -35.04
C PHE A 193 -3.07 4.15 -34.06
N TYR A 194 -2.05 3.47 -34.54
CA TYR A 194 -0.96 2.97 -33.71
C TYR A 194 0.02 4.08 -33.33
N LEU A 195 0.30 4.24 -32.04
CA LEU A 195 1.36 5.14 -31.60
C LEU A 195 2.74 4.69 -32.08
N THR A 196 2.93 3.38 -32.28
CA THR A 196 4.18 2.77 -32.76
C THR A 196 4.58 3.22 -34.17
N ASP A 197 3.63 3.69 -34.99
CA ASP A 197 3.92 4.19 -36.34
C ASP A 197 4.70 5.52 -36.32
N VAL A 198 4.65 6.29 -35.22
CA VAL A 198 5.46 7.52 -35.10
C VAL A 198 6.95 7.24 -35.16
N ILE A 199 7.40 6.02 -34.82
CA ILE A 199 8.81 5.66 -34.83
C ILE A 199 9.37 5.57 -36.25
N ALA A 200 8.63 4.97 -37.17
CA ALA A 200 9.00 4.92 -38.57
C ALA A 200 8.98 6.32 -39.20
N MET A 201 8.01 7.16 -38.83
CA MET A 201 7.95 8.57 -39.27
C MET A 201 9.14 9.38 -38.75
N ALA A 202 9.49 9.23 -37.48
CA ALA A 202 10.66 9.88 -36.88
C ALA A 202 11.96 9.48 -37.60
N HIS A 203 12.12 8.18 -37.86
CA HIS A 203 13.28 7.70 -38.65
C HIS A 203 13.30 8.30 -40.07
N ALA A 204 12.17 8.34 -40.76
CA ALA A 204 12.05 8.95 -42.11
C ALA A 204 12.35 10.44 -42.11
N ASP A 205 12.03 11.15 -41.05
CA ASP A 205 12.31 12.57 -40.84
C ASP A 205 13.77 12.82 -40.34
N ASN A 206 14.62 11.78 -40.25
CA ASN A 206 15.99 11.80 -39.71
C ASN A 206 16.08 12.25 -38.25
N CYS A 207 15.04 12.07 -37.44
CA CYS A 207 15.08 12.30 -36.01
C CYS A 207 15.95 11.27 -35.30
N PRO A 208 16.90 11.66 -34.45
CA PRO A 208 17.69 10.72 -33.65
C PRO A 208 16.79 9.92 -32.69
N ILE A 209 16.89 8.58 -32.74
CA ILE A 209 16.08 7.69 -31.89
C ILE A 209 17.02 6.93 -30.96
N ALA A 210 16.95 7.23 -29.66
CA ALA A 210 17.64 6.46 -28.62
C ALA A 210 16.74 5.33 -28.11
N ALA A 211 17.34 4.19 -27.74
CA ALA A 211 16.65 3.10 -27.08
C ALA A 211 17.31 2.83 -25.72
N VAL A 212 16.51 2.77 -24.67
CA VAL A 212 16.93 2.53 -23.29
C VAL A 212 16.23 1.27 -22.79
N HIS A 213 16.91 0.50 -21.93
CA HIS A 213 16.33 -0.67 -21.29
C HIS A 213 16.05 -0.39 -19.80
N PRO A 214 14.94 -0.93 -19.23
CA PRO A 214 14.74 -0.95 -17.79
C PRO A 214 15.75 -1.89 -17.12
N ASP A 215 15.93 -1.75 -15.81
CA ASP A 215 16.79 -2.66 -15.05
C ASP A 215 16.14 -4.06 -14.91
N SER A 216 14.81 -4.11 -14.97
CA SER A 216 14.03 -5.36 -14.96
C SER A 216 12.87 -5.29 -15.95
N ALA A 217 12.60 -6.40 -16.64
CA ALA A 217 11.43 -6.52 -17.50
C ALA A 217 10.11 -6.29 -16.75
N MET A 218 10.08 -6.60 -15.46
CA MET A 218 8.89 -6.39 -14.62
C MET A 218 8.48 -4.92 -14.48
N GLU A 219 9.39 -3.97 -14.64
CA GLU A 219 9.07 -2.54 -14.59
C GLU A 219 8.06 -2.10 -15.65
N VAL A 220 8.09 -2.75 -16.79
CA VAL A 220 7.28 -2.41 -17.96
C VAL A 220 6.13 -3.39 -18.20
N GLU A 221 5.97 -4.37 -17.34
CA GLU A 221 4.86 -5.31 -17.38
C GLU A 221 3.54 -4.63 -16.95
N GLY A 222 2.48 -4.91 -17.71
CA GLY A 222 1.12 -4.48 -17.42
C GLY A 222 0.19 -5.64 -17.09
N ALA A 223 -0.85 -5.42 -16.29
CA ALA A 223 -1.83 -6.44 -15.98
C ALA A 223 -3.00 -6.44 -16.94
N ASN A 224 -3.17 -7.47 -17.75
CA ASN A 224 -4.33 -7.67 -18.61
C ASN A 224 -5.37 -8.64 -18.04
N ASN A 225 -4.98 -9.42 -17.03
CA ASN A 225 -5.83 -10.40 -16.34
C ASN A 225 -5.42 -10.53 -14.87
N ARG A 226 -6.18 -11.32 -14.10
CA ARG A 226 -5.94 -11.50 -12.66
C ARG A 226 -4.62 -12.22 -12.32
N VAL A 227 -4.13 -13.08 -13.22
CA VAL A 227 -2.85 -13.78 -13.00
C VAL A 227 -1.70 -12.77 -13.10
N GLN A 228 -1.69 -11.94 -14.15
CA GLN A 228 -0.69 -10.87 -14.29
C GLN A 228 -0.78 -9.85 -13.16
N LEU A 229 -1.98 -9.49 -12.72
CA LEU A 229 -2.15 -8.61 -11.55
C LEU A 229 -1.50 -9.20 -10.28
N ALA A 230 -1.69 -10.52 -10.03
CA ALA A 230 -1.06 -11.18 -8.89
C ALA A 230 0.47 -11.26 -9.02
N GLN A 231 0.98 -11.39 -10.23
CA GLN A 231 2.43 -11.34 -10.50
C GLN A 231 3.00 -9.94 -10.21
N LEU A 232 2.32 -8.88 -10.67
CA LEU A 232 2.71 -7.49 -10.36
C LEU A 232 2.68 -7.23 -8.85
N GLU A 233 1.66 -7.72 -8.13
CA GLU A 233 1.61 -7.62 -6.66
C GLU A 233 2.85 -8.25 -6.02
N ARG A 234 3.20 -9.49 -6.38
CA ARG A 234 4.37 -10.17 -5.81
C ARG A 234 5.69 -9.49 -6.17
N SER A 235 5.83 -9.02 -7.40
CA SER A 235 7.02 -8.26 -7.81
C SER A 235 7.15 -6.94 -7.06
N TYR A 236 6.05 -6.22 -6.87
CA TYR A 236 6.05 -5.00 -6.07
C TYR A 236 6.51 -5.29 -4.63
N GLN A 237 5.94 -6.32 -3.99
CA GLN A 237 6.28 -6.68 -2.61
C GLN A 237 7.74 -7.12 -2.49
N GLN A 238 8.26 -7.85 -3.47
CA GLN A 238 9.68 -8.22 -3.51
C GLN A 238 10.59 -6.99 -3.60
N MET A 239 10.25 -6.03 -4.46
CA MET A 239 11.00 -4.77 -4.58
C MET A 239 10.98 -3.96 -3.28
N GLN A 240 9.83 -3.90 -2.58
CA GLN A 240 9.73 -3.19 -1.30
C GLN A 240 10.53 -3.90 -0.20
N ALA A 241 10.47 -5.23 -0.14
CA ALA A 241 11.25 -6.03 0.80
C ALA A 241 12.76 -5.83 0.58
N GLU A 242 13.23 -5.81 -0.67
CA GLU A 242 14.62 -5.56 -1.01
C GLU A 242 15.08 -4.16 -0.59
N LYS A 243 14.28 -3.11 -0.86
CA LYS A 243 14.55 -1.74 -0.42
C LYS A 243 14.70 -1.66 1.10
N LEU A 244 13.83 -2.34 1.85
CA LEU A 244 13.90 -2.37 3.32
C LEU A 244 15.14 -3.10 3.83
N MET A 245 15.52 -4.23 3.22
CA MET A 245 16.73 -4.96 3.58
C MET A 245 18.01 -4.15 3.28
N ILE A 246 18.05 -3.45 2.17
CA ILE A 246 19.15 -2.52 1.83
C ILE A 246 19.20 -1.36 2.84
N ALA A 247 18.06 -0.90 3.34
CA ALA A 247 17.97 0.13 4.38
C ALA A 247 18.30 -0.39 5.80
N GLY A 248 18.57 -1.70 5.98
CA GLY A 248 19.03 -2.30 7.22
C GLY A 248 18.01 -3.15 7.98
N ALA A 249 16.80 -3.36 7.46
CA ALA A 249 15.85 -4.28 8.08
C ALA A 249 16.25 -5.75 7.86
N THR A 250 16.02 -6.58 8.86
CA THR A 250 16.08 -8.04 8.72
C THR A 250 14.67 -8.58 8.45
N LEU A 251 14.41 -9.06 7.24
CA LEU A 251 13.20 -9.81 6.89
C LEU A 251 13.52 -11.32 6.93
N ILE A 252 12.84 -12.09 7.76
CA ILE A 252 13.09 -13.55 7.89
C ILE A 252 12.76 -14.29 6.59
N ASP A 253 11.69 -13.86 5.90
CA ASP A 253 11.36 -14.34 4.56
C ASP A 253 10.74 -13.19 3.74
N PRO A 254 11.49 -12.57 2.82
CA PRO A 254 10.99 -11.45 2.03
C PRO A 254 9.82 -11.82 1.11
N ALA A 255 9.65 -13.09 0.73
CA ALA A 255 8.53 -13.53 -0.08
C ALA A 255 7.19 -13.58 0.69
N ARG A 256 7.24 -13.54 2.03
CA ARG A 256 6.08 -13.57 2.92
C ARG A 256 5.91 -12.29 3.73
N PHE A 257 6.26 -11.18 3.13
CA PHE A 257 6.09 -9.83 3.67
C PHE A 257 5.22 -9.02 2.71
N ASP A 258 4.25 -8.27 3.21
CA ASP A 258 3.40 -7.38 2.42
C ASP A 258 3.42 -5.96 2.96
N LEU A 259 3.85 -5.02 2.10
CA LEU A 259 3.78 -3.58 2.36
C LEU A 259 2.68 -2.94 1.49
N ARG A 260 1.64 -2.43 2.14
CA ARG A 260 0.47 -1.79 1.52
C ARG A 260 0.32 -0.35 1.99
N GLY A 261 1.38 0.42 1.85
CA GLY A 261 1.49 1.80 2.32
C GLY A 261 2.95 2.23 2.40
N SER A 262 3.33 2.88 3.50
CA SER A 262 4.70 3.31 3.78
C SER A 262 5.20 2.75 5.11
N LEU A 263 6.47 2.37 5.15
CA LEU A 263 7.15 1.90 6.35
C LEU A 263 8.45 2.70 6.52
N GLU A 264 8.55 3.41 7.64
CA GLU A 264 9.78 4.03 8.10
C GLU A 264 10.39 3.14 9.19
N ILE A 265 11.69 2.86 9.14
CA ILE A 265 12.39 1.97 10.07
C ILE A 265 13.58 2.66 10.70
N GLY A 266 13.83 2.36 11.98
CA GLY A 266 15.10 2.62 12.64
C GLY A 266 16.14 1.52 12.37
N GLU A 267 17.20 1.49 13.19
CA GLU A 267 18.26 0.50 13.10
C GLU A 267 17.83 -0.86 13.71
N GLU A 268 18.40 -1.97 13.20
CA GLU A 268 18.24 -3.32 13.77
C GLU A 268 16.77 -3.78 13.89
N VAL A 269 15.90 -3.37 12.97
CA VAL A 269 14.52 -3.82 12.92
C VAL A 269 14.45 -5.24 12.35
N VAL A 270 13.71 -6.13 13.03
CA VAL A 270 13.50 -7.52 12.61
C VAL A 270 12.01 -7.78 12.37
N ILE A 271 11.66 -8.23 11.17
CA ILE A 271 10.28 -8.53 10.77
C ILE A 271 10.19 -10.02 10.37
N ASP A 272 9.32 -10.73 11.05
CA ASP A 272 9.09 -12.16 10.85
C ASP A 272 8.11 -12.40 9.66
N VAL A 273 7.81 -13.66 9.37
CA VAL A 273 7.03 -14.09 8.21
C VAL A 273 5.56 -13.70 8.31
N ASN A 274 4.91 -13.50 7.16
CA ASN A 274 3.48 -13.19 7.03
C ASN A 274 3.06 -11.90 7.76
N VAL A 275 3.97 -10.95 7.93
CA VAL A 275 3.64 -9.62 8.46
C VAL A 275 3.06 -8.77 7.34
N ILE A 276 1.97 -8.06 7.66
CA ILE A 276 1.30 -7.13 6.75
C ILE A 276 1.39 -5.72 7.35
N ILE A 277 1.91 -4.79 6.57
CA ILE A 277 2.00 -3.37 6.91
C ILE A 277 1.00 -2.59 6.04
N GLU A 278 0.11 -1.80 6.64
CA GLU A 278 -0.88 -1.00 5.92
C GLU A 278 -0.83 0.48 6.35
N GLY A 279 -1.14 1.38 5.42
CA GLY A 279 -1.13 2.82 5.69
C GLY A 279 0.27 3.35 6.01
N LYS A 280 0.40 4.22 7.02
CA LYS A 280 1.68 4.77 7.46
C LYS A 280 2.12 4.12 8.78
N VAL A 281 3.23 3.38 8.75
CA VAL A 281 3.82 2.74 9.93
C VAL A 281 5.23 3.25 10.15
N VAL A 282 5.56 3.53 11.42
CA VAL A 282 6.91 3.94 11.84
C VAL A 282 7.39 2.97 12.92
N LEU A 283 8.55 2.37 12.73
CA LEU A 283 9.22 1.50 13.67
C LEU A 283 10.53 2.13 14.13
N GLY A 284 10.72 2.25 15.45
CA GLY A 284 11.96 2.71 16.05
C GLY A 284 13.11 1.70 15.95
N ASN A 285 14.18 1.95 16.67
CA ASN A 285 15.37 1.10 16.69
C ASN A 285 15.12 -0.20 17.46
N HIS A 286 15.72 -1.31 17.02
CA HIS A 286 15.66 -2.62 17.67
C HIS A 286 14.24 -3.18 17.86
N VAL A 287 13.28 -2.73 17.04
CA VAL A 287 11.91 -3.23 17.07
C VAL A 287 11.85 -4.64 16.45
N ARG A 288 11.09 -5.53 17.09
CA ARG A 288 10.83 -6.88 16.62
C ARG A 288 9.35 -7.10 16.35
N ILE A 289 9.02 -7.52 15.14
CA ILE A 289 7.64 -7.81 14.72
C ILE A 289 7.48 -9.31 14.46
N GLY A 290 6.68 -9.97 15.30
CA GLY A 290 6.44 -11.41 15.25
C GLY A 290 5.50 -11.81 14.10
N ALA A 291 5.61 -13.08 13.72
CA ALA A 291 4.92 -13.68 12.58
C ALA A 291 3.41 -13.45 12.58
N GLY A 292 2.85 -13.19 11.40
CA GLY A 292 1.41 -13.05 11.19
C GLY A 292 0.79 -11.80 11.80
N SER A 293 1.60 -10.84 12.24
CA SER A 293 1.09 -9.57 12.77
C SER A 293 0.65 -8.62 11.65
N VAL A 294 -0.38 -7.82 11.95
CA VAL A 294 -0.90 -6.79 11.05
C VAL A 294 -0.74 -5.43 11.73
N LEU A 295 0.01 -4.53 11.09
CA LEU A 295 0.24 -3.17 11.57
C LEU A 295 -0.36 -2.18 10.59
N LYS A 296 -1.16 -1.25 11.10
CA LYS A 296 -1.82 -0.23 10.29
C LYS A 296 -1.82 1.13 10.99
N ASP A 297 -1.33 2.16 10.30
CA ASP A 297 -1.37 3.55 10.75
C ASP A 297 -0.90 3.71 12.20
N CYS A 298 0.27 3.16 12.56
CA CYS A 298 0.77 3.13 13.94
C CYS A 298 2.25 3.52 14.03
N VAL A 299 2.62 3.92 15.25
CA VAL A 299 4.00 4.26 15.63
C VAL A 299 4.44 3.33 16.77
N ILE A 300 5.60 2.71 16.63
CA ILE A 300 6.19 1.78 17.61
C ILE A 300 7.59 2.27 17.95
N GLY A 301 7.80 2.56 19.23
CA GLY A 301 9.06 3.08 19.78
C GLY A 301 10.16 2.03 19.90
N ASP A 302 11.33 2.50 20.30
CA ASP A 302 12.57 1.73 20.38
C ASP A 302 12.47 0.51 21.31
N HIS A 303 13.18 -0.56 20.96
CA HIS A 303 13.27 -1.80 21.76
C HIS A 303 11.93 -2.47 22.09
N THR A 304 10.88 -2.17 21.32
CA THR A 304 9.53 -2.75 21.50
C THR A 304 9.40 -4.07 20.74
N GLU A 305 8.78 -5.04 21.37
CA GLU A 305 8.48 -6.35 20.80
C GLU A 305 6.99 -6.53 20.57
N VAL A 306 6.59 -6.72 19.32
CA VAL A 306 5.24 -7.18 18.91
C VAL A 306 5.31 -8.69 18.68
N LYS A 307 4.66 -9.46 19.54
CA LYS A 307 4.62 -10.93 19.46
C LYS A 307 3.63 -11.41 18.39
N PRO A 308 3.74 -12.69 17.95
CA PRO A 308 2.99 -13.20 16.81
C PRO A 308 1.47 -12.98 16.87
N TYR A 309 0.87 -12.82 15.68
CA TYR A 309 -0.58 -12.72 15.48
C TYR A 309 -1.24 -11.55 16.21
N SER A 310 -0.53 -10.46 16.42
CA SER A 310 -1.07 -9.22 16.97
C SER A 310 -1.60 -8.32 15.87
N VAL A 311 -2.70 -7.61 16.14
CA VAL A 311 -3.32 -6.66 15.22
C VAL A 311 -3.29 -5.26 15.85
N ILE A 312 -2.56 -4.34 15.24
CA ILE A 312 -2.33 -2.99 15.75
C ILE A 312 -2.79 -1.99 14.70
N GLU A 313 -3.78 -1.18 15.05
CA GLU A 313 -4.36 -0.18 14.16
C GLU A 313 -4.50 1.16 14.88
N GLY A 314 -3.96 2.25 14.31
CA GLY A 314 -4.11 3.62 14.82
C GLY A 314 -3.62 3.80 16.26
N ALA A 315 -2.58 3.05 16.66
CA ALA A 315 -2.04 3.05 18.01
C ALA A 315 -0.67 3.75 18.09
N GLN A 316 -0.36 4.26 19.27
CA GLN A 316 0.95 4.81 19.62
C GLN A 316 1.57 3.96 20.73
N ILE A 317 2.71 3.40 20.48
CA ILE A 317 3.43 2.51 21.38
C ILE A 317 4.80 3.13 21.63
N ALA A 318 5.08 3.45 22.88
CA ALA A 318 6.37 3.99 23.29
C ALA A 318 7.46 2.90 23.36
N ASP A 319 8.62 3.25 23.88
CA ASP A 319 9.79 2.40 23.95
C ASP A 319 9.63 1.25 24.95
N GLN A 320 10.36 0.16 24.70
CA GLN A 320 10.51 -0.99 25.60
C GLN A 320 9.19 -1.71 25.92
N CYS A 321 8.16 -1.52 25.10
CA CYS A 321 6.89 -2.18 25.29
C CYS A 321 6.92 -3.66 24.81
N SER A 322 6.02 -4.47 25.39
CA SER A 322 5.79 -5.84 24.94
C SER A 322 4.31 -6.02 24.62
N VAL A 323 3.98 -6.38 23.36
CA VAL A 323 2.61 -6.49 22.86
C VAL A 323 2.34 -7.89 22.31
N GLY A 324 1.34 -8.56 22.82
CA GLY A 324 0.90 -9.86 22.34
C GLY A 324 1.41 -11.07 23.12
N PRO A 325 1.25 -12.29 22.57
CA PRO A 325 0.66 -12.59 21.25
C PRO A 325 -0.89 -12.43 21.23
N PHE A 326 -1.50 -12.44 20.04
CA PHE A 326 -2.95 -12.36 19.86
C PHE A 326 -3.59 -11.13 20.54
N THR A 327 -2.90 -10.01 20.54
CA THR A 327 -3.38 -8.72 21.08
C THR A 327 -4.03 -7.91 19.96
N ARG A 328 -5.09 -7.17 20.30
CA ARG A 328 -5.70 -6.20 19.40
C ARG A 328 -5.64 -4.80 19.97
N LEU A 329 -4.81 -3.95 19.38
CA LEU A 329 -4.81 -2.51 19.67
C LEU A 329 -5.60 -1.78 18.57
N ARG A 330 -6.64 -1.07 18.98
CA ARG A 330 -7.55 -0.33 18.09
C ARG A 330 -7.22 1.15 18.11
N PRO A 331 -7.78 1.96 17.18
CA PRO A 331 -7.51 3.38 17.11
C PRO A 331 -7.68 4.11 18.44
N GLY A 332 -6.65 4.91 18.78
CA GLY A 332 -6.56 5.65 20.01
C GLY A 332 -6.05 4.83 21.21
N ALA A 333 -5.51 3.64 20.99
CA ALA A 333 -4.73 2.94 22.01
C ALA A 333 -3.34 3.57 22.16
N VAL A 334 -2.93 3.83 23.40
CA VAL A 334 -1.62 4.40 23.74
C VAL A 334 -0.94 3.51 24.79
N LEU A 335 0.25 3.02 24.48
CA LEU A 335 1.11 2.33 25.45
C LEU A 335 2.28 3.23 25.78
N GLU A 336 2.49 3.51 27.06
CA GLU A 336 3.65 4.24 27.51
C GLU A 336 4.85 3.32 27.74
N GLN A 337 6.01 3.91 28.01
CA GLN A 337 7.26 3.21 28.16
C GLN A 337 7.14 2.01 29.12
N ASP A 338 7.75 0.89 28.76
CA ASP A 338 7.77 -0.38 29.51
C ASP A 338 6.36 -0.94 29.80
N ALA A 339 5.33 -0.54 29.05
CA ALA A 339 4.01 -1.11 29.18
C ALA A 339 3.94 -2.52 28.55
N HIS A 340 3.22 -3.40 29.22
CA HIS A 340 3.04 -4.79 28.79
C HIS A 340 1.57 -5.13 28.53
N VAL A 341 1.26 -5.52 27.29
CA VAL A 341 -0.08 -6.01 26.91
C VAL A 341 0.07 -7.44 26.39
N GLY A 342 -0.58 -8.38 27.06
CA GLY A 342 -0.45 -9.81 26.76
C GLY A 342 -1.58 -10.37 25.89
N ASN A 343 -1.71 -11.70 25.88
CA ASN A 343 -2.56 -12.41 24.94
C ASN A 343 -4.06 -12.21 25.20
N PHE A 344 -4.80 -12.09 24.08
CA PHE A 344 -6.26 -11.88 24.07
C PHE A 344 -6.71 -10.62 24.81
N VAL A 345 -5.87 -9.59 24.78
CA VAL A 345 -6.22 -8.26 25.28
C VAL A 345 -6.65 -7.38 24.11
N GLU A 346 -7.78 -6.69 24.28
CA GLU A 346 -8.22 -5.67 23.35
C GLU A 346 -8.20 -4.29 24.03
N MET A 347 -7.59 -3.30 23.37
CA MET A 347 -7.61 -1.90 23.81
C MET A 347 -8.22 -0.99 22.74
N LYS A 348 -9.06 -0.03 23.15
CA LYS A 348 -9.68 0.96 22.27
C LYS A 348 -9.82 2.30 22.98
N LYS A 349 -9.25 3.37 22.42
CA LYS A 349 -9.26 4.69 23.06
C LYS A 349 -8.89 4.58 24.54
N ALA A 350 -7.80 3.89 24.81
CA ALA A 350 -7.34 3.63 26.17
C ALA A 350 -5.82 3.85 26.24
N ARG A 351 -5.37 4.39 27.37
CA ARG A 351 -3.96 4.61 27.67
C ARG A 351 -3.52 3.66 28.78
N LEU A 352 -2.39 3.02 28.60
CA LEU A 352 -1.74 2.18 29.60
C LEU A 352 -0.41 2.84 29.99
N GLY A 353 -0.31 3.31 31.23
CA GLY A 353 0.80 4.12 31.75
C GLY A 353 2.09 3.34 31.90
N VAL A 354 3.15 4.07 32.25
CA VAL A 354 4.53 3.58 32.34
C VAL A 354 4.64 2.37 33.26
N GLY A 355 5.24 1.27 32.76
CA GLY A 355 5.47 0.05 33.50
C GLY A 355 4.21 -0.73 33.89
N SER A 356 3.04 -0.35 33.37
CA SER A 356 1.76 -1.02 33.67
C SER A 356 1.57 -2.27 32.83
N LYS A 357 0.84 -3.25 33.39
CA LYS A 357 0.68 -4.57 32.81
C LYS A 357 -0.78 -4.98 32.70
N CYS A 358 -1.15 -5.48 31.51
CA CYS A 358 -2.44 -6.08 31.21
C CYS A 358 -2.19 -7.39 30.45
N GLY A 359 -1.98 -8.49 31.17
CA GLY A 359 -1.37 -9.72 30.63
C GLY A 359 -2.31 -10.65 29.91
N HIS A 360 -3.62 -10.66 30.17
CA HIS A 360 -4.50 -11.73 29.70
C HIS A 360 -5.97 -11.36 29.60
N LEU A 361 -6.66 -11.78 28.53
CA LEU A 361 -8.13 -11.90 28.44
C LEU A 361 -8.89 -10.65 28.93
N THR A 362 -8.50 -9.46 28.51
CA THR A 362 -8.99 -8.19 29.06
C THR A 362 -9.51 -7.28 27.98
N TYR A 363 -10.55 -6.51 28.29
CA TYR A 363 -10.99 -5.37 27.46
C TYR A 363 -10.80 -4.05 28.19
N LEU A 364 -9.96 -3.18 27.62
CA LEU A 364 -9.79 -1.78 28.07
C LEU A 364 -10.35 -0.85 27.00
N GLY A 365 -11.53 -0.28 27.26
CA GLY A 365 -12.18 0.69 26.39
C GLY A 365 -12.43 2.00 27.13
N ASP A 366 -12.14 3.14 26.48
CA ASP A 366 -12.29 4.49 27.03
C ASP A 366 -11.71 4.58 28.47
N ALA A 367 -10.45 4.14 28.64
CA ALA A 367 -9.80 3.99 29.95
C ALA A 367 -8.47 4.76 30.02
N GLU A 368 -8.24 5.44 31.14
CA GLU A 368 -6.96 6.03 31.51
C GLU A 368 -6.35 5.21 32.63
N VAL A 369 -5.25 4.53 32.37
CA VAL A 369 -4.54 3.71 33.34
C VAL A 369 -3.19 4.35 33.66
N GLY A 370 -2.96 4.64 34.92
CA GLY A 370 -1.73 5.24 35.45
C GLY A 370 -0.50 4.33 35.33
N ALA A 371 0.57 4.74 36.01
CA ALA A 371 1.84 4.04 36.02
C ALA A 371 1.84 2.86 37.02
N LYS A 372 2.58 1.79 36.69
CA LYS A 372 2.80 0.61 37.57
C LYS A 372 1.50 -0.09 38.00
N VAL A 373 0.47 0.00 37.20
CA VAL A 373 -0.82 -0.67 37.44
C VAL A 373 -0.74 -2.11 36.96
N ASN A 374 -1.29 -3.02 37.74
CA ASN A 374 -1.48 -4.41 37.32
C ASN A 374 -2.97 -4.70 37.07
N ILE A 375 -3.31 -4.98 35.82
CA ILE A 375 -4.67 -5.40 35.43
C ILE A 375 -4.76 -6.92 35.41
N GLY A 376 -5.58 -7.48 36.27
CA GLY A 376 -5.80 -8.93 36.35
C GLY A 376 -6.56 -9.49 35.15
N ALA A 377 -6.34 -10.76 34.86
CA ALA A 377 -7.00 -11.46 33.74
C ALA A 377 -8.53 -11.42 33.85
N GLY A 378 -9.21 -11.20 32.71
CA GLY A 378 -10.68 -11.13 32.69
C GLY A 378 -11.26 -9.78 33.15
N THR A 379 -10.42 -8.77 33.33
CA THR A 379 -10.91 -7.41 33.65
C THR A 379 -11.58 -6.79 32.45
N ILE A 380 -12.75 -6.15 32.68
CA ILE A 380 -13.52 -5.46 31.64
C ILE A 380 -13.88 -4.05 32.12
N THR A 381 -13.54 -3.05 31.34
CA THR A 381 -14.13 -1.71 31.48
C THR A 381 -15.51 -1.71 30.81
N CYS A 382 -16.58 -1.67 31.63
CA CYS A 382 -17.96 -1.61 31.16
C CYS A 382 -18.29 -0.16 30.79
N ASN A 383 -17.81 0.28 29.63
CA ASN A 383 -17.77 1.68 29.20
C ASN A 383 -19.01 2.16 28.40
N TYR A 384 -20.00 1.29 28.19
CA TYR A 384 -21.15 1.57 27.33
C TYR A 384 -22.47 1.17 27.99
N ASP A 385 -23.42 2.11 28.09
CA ASP A 385 -24.73 1.91 28.70
C ASP A 385 -25.87 1.53 27.72
N GLY A 386 -25.50 1.33 26.44
CA GLY A 386 -26.46 1.10 25.34
C GLY A 386 -26.64 2.34 24.45
N VAL A 387 -26.28 3.53 24.91
CA VAL A 387 -26.38 4.82 24.19
C VAL A 387 -25.07 5.61 24.27
N ASN A 388 -24.58 5.82 25.51
CA ASN A 388 -23.44 6.68 25.81
C ASN A 388 -22.21 5.86 26.20
N LYS A 389 -21.03 6.47 26.06
CA LYS A 389 -19.77 5.94 26.55
C LYS A 389 -19.23 6.76 27.68
N PHE A 390 -18.67 6.06 28.65
CA PHE A 390 -18.12 6.65 29.87
C PHE A 390 -16.68 6.19 30.08
N GLN A 391 -15.91 6.97 30.80
CA GLN A 391 -14.49 6.75 31.05
C GLN A 391 -14.27 6.01 32.37
N THR A 392 -13.30 5.10 32.36
CA THR A 392 -12.70 4.51 33.56
C THR A 392 -11.33 5.14 33.79
N ILE A 393 -11.09 5.61 35.02
CA ILE A 393 -9.81 6.18 35.45
C ILE A 393 -9.19 5.27 36.50
N ILE A 394 -8.00 4.77 36.27
CA ILE A 394 -7.23 3.97 37.23
C ILE A 394 -5.92 4.70 37.46
N GLU A 395 -5.71 5.14 38.69
CA GLU A 395 -4.51 5.89 39.08
C GLU A 395 -3.29 4.97 39.25
N ASP A 396 -2.14 5.56 39.66
CA ASP A 396 -0.89 4.83 39.75
C ASP A 396 -0.90 3.74 40.85
N ASP A 397 -0.05 2.73 40.69
CA ASP A 397 0.21 1.67 41.67
C ASP A 397 -1.06 0.85 42.06
N VAL A 398 -2.12 0.85 41.25
CA VAL A 398 -3.34 0.09 41.49
C VAL A 398 -3.15 -1.37 41.13
N PHE A 399 -3.68 -2.27 41.98
CA PHE A 399 -3.79 -3.69 41.69
C PHE A 399 -5.24 -4.08 41.45
N VAL A 400 -5.58 -4.49 40.22
CA VAL A 400 -6.89 -5.01 39.85
C VAL A 400 -6.83 -6.54 39.84
N GLY A 401 -7.61 -7.17 40.72
CA GLY A 401 -7.73 -8.62 40.77
C GLY A 401 -8.41 -9.20 39.51
N SER A 402 -8.18 -10.48 39.23
CA SER A 402 -8.76 -11.15 38.06
C SER A 402 -10.30 -11.14 38.09
N ASP A 403 -10.93 -11.17 36.91
CA ASP A 403 -12.39 -11.20 36.73
C ASP A 403 -13.10 -10.01 37.40
N THR A 404 -12.52 -8.81 37.22
CA THR A 404 -13.06 -7.57 37.77
C THR A 404 -13.80 -6.79 36.68
N GLN A 405 -15.05 -6.37 37.01
CA GLN A 405 -15.87 -5.54 36.13
C GLN A 405 -15.84 -4.10 36.63
N LEU A 406 -15.36 -3.16 35.81
CA LEU A 406 -15.31 -1.72 36.15
C LEU A 406 -16.45 -1.01 35.41
N VAL A 407 -17.53 -0.70 36.10
CA VAL A 407 -18.73 -0.06 35.54
C VAL A 407 -18.50 1.46 35.47
N ALA A 408 -18.21 1.94 34.29
CA ALA A 408 -17.92 3.34 34.06
C ALA A 408 -19.22 4.22 34.11
N PRO A 409 -19.15 5.50 34.57
CA PRO A 409 -17.92 6.18 34.97
C PRO A 409 -17.45 5.72 36.36
N VAL A 410 -16.15 5.45 36.50
CA VAL A 410 -15.58 5.05 37.78
C VAL A 410 -14.11 5.46 37.87
N ARG A 411 -13.69 5.91 39.08
CA ARG A 411 -12.31 6.27 39.42
C ARG A 411 -11.76 5.34 40.48
N ILE A 412 -10.58 4.78 40.24
CA ILE A 412 -9.86 3.93 41.18
C ILE A 412 -8.63 4.72 41.64
N GLY A 413 -8.62 5.10 42.91
CA GLY A 413 -7.58 5.91 43.53
C GLY A 413 -6.24 5.19 43.63
N LYS A 414 -5.18 5.96 43.72
CA LYS A 414 -3.79 5.50 43.77
C LYS A 414 -3.56 4.44 44.83
N GLY A 415 -2.83 3.38 44.51
CA GLY A 415 -2.47 2.32 45.44
C GLY A 415 -3.64 1.42 45.89
N ALA A 416 -4.85 1.61 45.34
CA ALA A 416 -6.00 0.79 45.68
C ALA A 416 -5.81 -0.66 45.18
N THR A 417 -6.48 -1.58 45.88
CA THR A 417 -6.54 -3.00 45.53
C THR A 417 -7.98 -3.44 45.34
N LEU A 418 -8.28 -4.00 44.17
CA LEU A 418 -9.58 -4.59 43.87
C LEU A 418 -9.49 -6.12 43.96
N GLY A 419 -10.32 -6.70 44.84
CA GLY A 419 -10.34 -8.15 45.02
C GLY A 419 -10.86 -8.87 43.78
N ALA A 420 -10.30 -10.02 43.44
CA ALA A 420 -10.73 -10.81 42.27
C ALA A 420 -12.23 -11.15 42.32
N GLY A 421 -12.89 -11.18 41.14
CA GLY A 421 -14.33 -11.44 41.00
C GLY A 421 -15.21 -10.29 41.51
N SER A 422 -14.71 -9.07 41.48
CA SER A 422 -15.46 -7.87 41.97
C SER A 422 -16.12 -7.10 40.84
N THR A 423 -17.31 -6.56 41.09
CA THR A 423 -17.98 -5.59 40.22
C THR A 423 -17.97 -4.23 40.90
N ILE A 424 -17.19 -3.31 40.35
CA ILE A 424 -16.96 -1.97 40.92
C ILE A 424 -17.89 -0.98 40.21
N THR A 425 -18.79 -0.34 40.99
CA THR A 425 -19.81 0.58 40.48
C THR A 425 -19.73 1.98 41.12
N LYS A 426 -18.75 2.19 41.99
CA LYS A 426 -18.52 3.48 42.69
C LYS A 426 -17.03 3.72 42.74
N ASP A 427 -16.64 4.98 42.86
CA ASP A 427 -15.24 5.38 43.01
C ASP A 427 -14.62 4.70 44.26
N VAL A 428 -13.35 4.37 44.13
CA VAL A 428 -12.54 3.78 45.19
C VAL A 428 -11.47 4.78 45.60
N ALA A 429 -11.38 5.04 46.93
CA ALA A 429 -10.39 5.95 47.44
C ALA A 429 -8.94 5.37 47.38
N GLU A 430 -7.96 6.22 47.58
CA GLU A 430 -6.57 5.83 47.62
C GLU A 430 -6.29 4.80 48.71
N ASN A 431 -5.46 3.79 48.36
CA ASN A 431 -5.02 2.72 49.29
C ASN A 431 -6.14 1.88 49.89
N GLU A 432 -7.33 1.85 49.28
CA GLU A 432 -8.44 1.01 49.72
C GLU A 432 -8.36 -0.42 49.15
N LEU A 433 -8.81 -1.39 49.94
CA LEU A 433 -9.15 -2.73 49.45
C LEU A 433 -10.66 -2.85 49.25
N VAL A 434 -11.11 -3.09 48.02
CA VAL A 434 -12.55 -3.27 47.75
C VAL A 434 -12.81 -4.70 47.30
N ILE A 435 -13.85 -5.31 47.90
CA ILE A 435 -14.30 -6.67 47.59
C ILE A 435 -15.84 -6.64 47.52
N THR A 436 -16.42 -7.06 46.37
CA THR A 436 -17.89 -7.04 46.15
C THR A 436 -18.48 -8.44 45.94
N ARG A 437 -17.68 -9.50 45.99
CA ARG A 437 -18.18 -10.87 45.79
C ARG A 437 -18.93 -11.41 47.01
N VAL A 438 -19.97 -12.23 46.74
CA VAL A 438 -20.77 -12.88 47.80
C VAL A 438 -19.97 -13.94 48.55
N PRO A 439 -20.27 -14.22 49.86
CA PRO A 439 -19.63 -15.33 50.59
C PRO A 439 -19.85 -16.70 49.91
N GLN A 440 -18.83 -17.52 49.95
CA GLN A 440 -18.86 -18.85 49.39
C GLN A 440 -19.84 -19.74 50.16
N ARG A 441 -20.73 -20.47 49.46
CA ARG A 441 -21.67 -21.42 50.01
C ARG A 441 -21.21 -22.85 49.71
N HIS A 442 -21.26 -23.76 50.74
CA HIS A 442 -20.95 -25.15 50.62
C HIS A 442 -22.20 -25.99 50.71
N ILE A 443 -22.53 -26.80 49.70
CA ILE A 443 -23.63 -27.75 49.70
C ILE A 443 -23.00 -29.16 49.84
N LYS A 444 -23.09 -29.72 51.02
CA LYS A 444 -22.61 -31.08 51.32
C LYS A 444 -23.47 -32.12 50.59
N ASN A 445 -22.87 -33.22 50.16
CA ASN A 445 -23.54 -34.33 49.50
C ASN A 445 -24.29 -33.95 48.22
N TRP A 446 -23.82 -32.93 47.48
CA TRP A 446 -24.40 -32.56 46.19
C TRP A 446 -24.36 -33.73 45.20
N ALA A 447 -25.54 -34.25 44.80
CA ALA A 447 -25.65 -35.24 43.75
C ALA A 447 -25.63 -34.58 42.37
N ARG A 448 -24.60 -34.90 41.54
CA ARG A 448 -24.54 -34.43 40.17
C ARG A 448 -25.69 -35.01 39.35
N PRO A 449 -26.41 -34.21 38.55
CA PRO A 449 -27.43 -34.73 37.65
C PRO A 449 -26.84 -35.75 36.67
N VAL A 450 -27.52 -36.91 36.52
CA VAL A 450 -27.16 -37.96 35.55
C VAL A 450 -28.19 -37.98 34.43
N LYS A 451 -27.71 -38.24 33.20
CA LYS A 451 -28.61 -38.40 32.05
C LYS A 451 -29.54 -39.59 32.29
N LYS A 452 -30.85 -39.36 32.33
CA LYS A 452 -31.79 -40.48 32.28
C LYS A 452 -31.61 -41.18 30.94
N LYS A 453 -31.34 -42.49 30.99
CA LYS A 453 -31.30 -43.37 29.81
C LYS A 453 -32.66 -43.45 29.15
#